data_9081ace38a791d09eeabc0fc5ff87d29
#
_entry.id   9081ace38a791d09eeabc0fc5ff87d29
#
_cell.length_a   1.000
_cell.length_b   1.000
_cell.length_c   1.000
_cell.angle_alpha   90.00
_cell.angle_beta   90.00
_cell.angle_gamma   90.00
#
_symmetry.space_group_name_H-M   'P 1'
#
loop_
_entity.id
_entity.type
_entity.pdbx_description
1 polymer ?
#
loop_
_entity_poly.entity_id
_entity_poly.type
_entity_poly.pdbx_seq_one_letter_code
_entity_poly.pdbx_strand_id
1 'polypeptide(L)'
;MKILLTCEHAGNRIPIKYKKYFNNSNKLLNSHRGYDIGAYKLFKKLSPLSDFSKHTLISRLLIDYNRSLDNKNLFSELTKNLSKEIKEEIINNY
;
A
#
# COMPACT_ATOMS: atom_id res chain seq x y z
N MET A 1 -14.75 25.56 0.35
CA MET A 1 -14.11 24.42 1.01
C MET A 1 -13.50 23.50 -0.03
N LYS A 2 -12.28 23.04 0.20
CA LYS A 2 -11.63 22.08 -0.70
C LYS A 2 -11.68 20.68 -0.08
N ILE A 3 -11.90 19.68 -0.92
CA ILE A 3 -11.99 18.28 -0.49
C ILE A 3 -10.80 17.52 -1.04
N LEU A 4 -10.03 16.89 -0.14
CA LEU A 4 -8.95 15.97 -0.48
C LEU A 4 -9.42 14.55 -0.21
N LEU A 5 -9.35 13.70 -1.22
CA LEU A 5 -9.69 12.28 -1.11
C LEU A 5 -8.45 11.43 -1.29
N THR A 6 -8.20 10.53 -0.35
CA THR A 6 -7.07 9.59 -0.45
C THR A 6 -7.56 8.15 -0.27
N CYS A 7 -6.82 7.21 -0.85
CA CYS A 7 -7.08 5.79 -0.71
C CYS A 7 -5.75 5.05 -0.66
N GLU A 8 -5.23 4.85 0.56
CA GLU A 8 -3.90 4.29 0.79
C GLU A 8 -3.85 2.77 0.59
N HIS A 9 -4.98 2.09 0.74
CA HIS A 9 -5.05 0.63 0.65
C HIS A 9 -5.93 0.20 -0.52
N ALA A 10 -5.80 0.88 -1.66
CA ALA A 10 -6.66 0.65 -2.83
C ALA A 10 -6.39 -0.65 -3.58
N GLY A 11 -5.23 -1.26 -3.41
CA GLY A 11 -4.88 -2.48 -4.12
C GLY A 11 -3.85 -3.33 -3.39
N ASN A 12 -3.57 -4.49 -3.99
CA ASN A 12 -2.64 -5.47 -3.43
C ASN A 12 -1.47 -5.77 -4.36
N ARG A 13 -1.12 -4.81 -5.20
CA ARG A 13 -0.03 -4.96 -6.17
C ARG A 13 1.31 -4.99 -5.48
N ILE A 14 2.19 -5.92 -5.93
CA ILE A 14 3.59 -5.97 -5.53
C ILE A 14 4.43 -5.74 -6.78
N PRO A 15 5.34 -4.75 -6.79
CA PRO A 15 6.27 -4.56 -7.91
C PRO A 15 7.10 -5.82 -8.14
N ILE A 16 7.38 -6.14 -9.40
CA ILE A 16 8.10 -7.36 -9.79
C ILE A 16 9.39 -7.52 -8.99
N LYS A 17 10.11 -6.43 -8.77
CA LYS A 17 11.38 -6.41 -8.05
C LYS A 17 11.29 -7.01 -6.64
N TYR A 18 10.13 -6.90 -5.99
CA TYR A 18 9.92 -7.33 -4.61
C TYR A 18 9.06 -8.59 -4.48
N LYS A 19 8.59 -9.16 -5.60
CA LYS A 19 7.71 -10.34 -5.57
C LYS A 19 8.33 -11.54 -4.87
N LYS A 20 9.66 -11.66 -4.91
CA LYS A 20 10.38 -12.76 -4.25
C LYS A 20 10.17 -12.80 -2.74
N TYR A 21 9.82 -11.68 -2.11
CA TYR A 21 9.54 -11.63 -0.67
C TYR A 21 8.10 -12.05 -0.34
N PHE A 22 7.28 -12.29 -1.37
CA PHE A 22 5.87 -12.62 -1.23
C PHE A 22 5.54 -13.99 -1.79
N ASN A 23 6.54 -14.86 -1.93
CA ASN A 23 6.33 -16.24 -2.37
C ASN A 23 5.36 -16.95 -1.41
N ASN A 24 4.35 -17.66 -1.97
CA ASN A 24 3.31 -18.35 -1.20
C ASN A 24 2.43 -17.42 -0.35
N SER A 25 2.40 -16.12 -0.65
CA SER A 25 1.61 -15.13 0.09
C SER A 25 0.38 -14.64 -0.68
N ASN A 26 -0.01 -15.29 -1.77
CA ASN A 26 -1.14 -14.86 -2.59
C ASN A 26 -2.45 -14.81 -1.79
N LYS A 27 -2.67 -15.78 -0.92
CA LYS A 27 -3.87 -15.82 -0.09
C LYS A 27 -3.94 -14.61 0.85
N LEU A 28 -2.81 -14.25 1.44
CA LEU A 28 -2.71 -13.08 2.31
C LEU A 28 -2.88 -11.78 1.53
N LEU A 29 -2.27 -11.67 0.34
CA LEU A 29 -2.39 -10.51 -0.53
C LEU A 29 -3.82 -10.27 -0.99
N ASN A 30 -4.59 -11.34 -1.19
CA ASN A 30 -5.99 -11.26 -1.63
C ASN A 30 -6.97 -11.08 -0.47
N SER A 31 -6.49 -11.00 0.77
CA SER A 31 -7.30 -10.73 1.95
C SER A 31 -7.27 -9.24 2.29
N HIS A 32 -8.10 -8.84 3.27
CA HIS A 32 -8.07 -7.44 3.75
C HIS A 32 -6.77 -7.06 4.47
N ARG A 33 -5.88 -7.99 4.72
CA ARG A 33 -4.54 -7.67 5.16
C ARG A 33 -3.68 -7.12 4.03
N GLY A 34 -3.95 -7.54 2.78
CA GLY A 34 -3.25 -7.05 1.60
C GLY A 34 -3.74 -5.68 1.14
N TYR A 35 -5.04 -5.45 1.24
CA TYR A 35 -5.68 -4.20 0.81
C TYR A 35 -7.11 -4.12 1.34
N ASP A 36 -7.72 -2.95 1.23
CA ASP A 36 -9.12 -2.74 1.63
C ASP A 36 -10.01 -3.08 0.43
N ILE A 37 -10.64 -4.26 0.48
CA ILE A 37 -11.47 -4.77 -0.62
C ILE A 37 -12.66 -3.84 -0.87
N GLY A 38 -12.83 -3.41 -2.12
CA GLY A 38 -13.88 -2.47 -2.49
C GLY A 38 -13.49 -0.99 -2.34
N ALA A 39 -12.40 -0.67 -1.66
CA ALA A 39 -11.98 0.71 -1.42
C ALA A 39 -11.67 1.45 -2.71
N TYR A 40 -10.97 0.83 -3.65
CA TYR A 40 -10.63 1.47 -4.91
C TYR A 40 -11.87 1.77 -5.75
N LYS A 41 -12.83 0.85 -5.77
CA LYS A 41 -14.11 1.06 -6.48
C LYS A 41 -14.85 2.25 -5.91
N LEU A 42 -14.92 2.36 -4.59
CA LEU A 42 -15.53 3.51 -3.91
C LEU A 42 -14.76 4.80 -4.21
N PHE A 43 -13.42 4.74 -4.14
CA PHE A 43 -12.56 5.88 -4.45
C PHE A 43 -12.84 6.43 -5.86
N LYS A 44 -12.94 5.54 -6.86
CA LYS A 44 -13.21 5.96 -8.25
C LYS A 44 -14.57 6.63 -8.39
N LYS A 45 -15.56 6.25 -7.59
CA LYS A 45 -16.88 6.88 -7.60
C LYS A 45 -16.86 8.25 -6.92
N LEU A 46 -16.06 8.43 -5.90
CA LEU A 46 -16.01 9.67 -5.11
C LEU A 46 -15.01 10.69 -5.64
N SER A 47 -13.96 10.26 -6.35
CA SER A 47 -12.90 11.16 -6.78
C SER A 47 -13.38 12.34 -7.63
N PRO A 48 -14.40 12.20 -8.52
CA PRO A 48 -14.92 13.35 -9.26
C PRO A 48 -15.53 14.46 -8.39
N LEU A 49 -15.89 14.12 -7.14
CA LEU A 49 -16.46 15.07 -6.18
C LEU A 49 -15.39 15.78 -5.35
N SER A 50 -14.12 15.36 -5.46
CA SER A 50 -13.01 15.94 -4.71
C SER A 50 -12.29 16.99 -5.55
N ASP A 51 -11.59 17.93 -4.85
CA ASP A 51 -10.70 18.89 -5.50
C ASP A 51 -9.36 18.24 -5.83
N PHE A 52 -8.90 17.34 -4.95
CA PHE A 52 -7.70 16.54 -5.14
C PHE A 52 -7.98 15.11 -4.75
N SER A 53 -7.42 14.17 -5.51
CA SER A 53 -7.49 12.77 -5.14
C SER A 53 -6.15 12.10 -5.36
N LYS A 54 -5.80 11.15 -4.50
CA LYS A 54 -4.57 10.38 -4.57
C LYS A 54 -4.80 8.98 -4.03
N HIS A 55 -4.21 7.98 -4.70
CA HIS A 55 -4.34 6.59 -4.29
C HIS A 55 -3.06 5.84 -4.59
N THR A 56 -2.93 4.65 -4.02
CA THR A 56 -1.89 3.69 -4.38
C THR A 56 -2.51 2.30 -4.54
N LEU A 57 -2.07 1.58 -5.56
CA LEU A 57 -2.46 0.18 -5.78
C LEU A 57 -1.44 -0.79 -5.19
N ILE A 58 -0.34 -0.29 -4.63
CA ILE A 58 0.70 -1.09 -3.98
C ILE A 58 0.15 -1.64 -2.67
N SER A 59 0.35 -2.93 -2.42
CA SER A 59 -0.14 -3.58 -1.20
C SER A 59 0.47 -2.98 0.06
N ARG A 60 -0.35 -2.81 1.09
CA ARG A 60 0.10 -2.40 2.42
C ARG A 60 1.07 -3.41 3.05
N LEU A 61 1.13 -4.64 2.53
CA LEU A 61 2.07 -5.64 3.01
C LEU A 61 3.50 -5.36 2.55
N LEU A 62 3.69 -4.59 1.47
CA LEU A 62 5.02 -4.10 1.09
C LEU A 62 5.41 -2.92 1.96
N ILE A 63 4.59 -1.89 1.98
CA ILE A 63 4.76 -0.70 2.82
C ILE A 63 3.39 -0.08 3.05
N ASP A 64 3.10 0.29 4.29
CA ASP A 64 1.79 0.84 4.63
C ASP A 64 1.81 2.37 4.56
N TYR A 65 1.20 2.92 3.53
CA TYR A 65 1.13 4.37 3.29
C TYR A 65 0.30 5.11 4.35
N ASN A 66 -0.47 4.39 5.15
CA ASN A 66 -1.25 4.98 6.25
C ASN A 66 -0.48 4.95 7.58
N ARG A 67 0.85 4.85 7.52
CA ARG A 67 1.74 4.87 8.69
C ARG A 67 2.83 5.91 8.49
N SER A 68 3.29 6.50 9.59
CA SER A 68 4.44 7.41 9.54
C SER A 68 5.74 6.65 9.26
N LEU A 69 6.75 7.34 8.78
CA LEU A 69 8.03 6.71 8.41
C LEU A 69 8.74 6.03 9.58
N ASP A 70 8.51 6.49 10.81
CA ASP A 70 9.12 5.93 12.02
C ASP A 70 8.22 4.90 12.72
N ASN A 71 7.04 4.61 12.17
CA ASN A 71 6.14 3.63 12.76
C ASN A 71 6.69 2.22 12.55
N LYS A 72 6.74 1.41 13.63
CA LYS A 72 7.22 0.03 13.57
C LYS A 72 6.39 -0.87 12.66
N ASN A 73 5.16 -0.48 12.33
CA ASN A 73 4.25 -1.24 11.47
C ASN A 73 4.22 -0.71 10.03
N LEU A 74 5.14 0.21 9.66
CA LEU A 74 5.27 0.67 8.28
C LEU A 74 5.52 -0.50 7.33
N PHE A 75 6.37 -1.44 7.74
CA PHE A 75 6.63 -2.67 7.03
C PHE A 75 5.92 -3.83 7.72
N SER A 76 5.30 -4.70 6.90
CA SER A 76 4.60 -5.88 7.41
C SER A 76 5.57 -6.96 7.91
N GLU A 77 5.01 -8.04 8.47
CA GLU A 77 5.81 -9.22 8.85
C GLU A 77 6.56 -9.84 7.68
N LEU A 78 6.15 -9.56 6.43
CA LEU A 78 6.82 -10.08 5.23
C LEU A 78 8.02 -9.22 4.82
N THR A 79 8.10 -7.97 5.26
CA THR A 79 9.12 -7.03 4.82
C THR A 79 9.92 -6.39 5.96
N LYS A 80 9.47 -6.52 7.20
CA LYS A 80 10.13 -5.87 8.35
C LYS A 80 11.59 -6.30 8.56
N ASN A 81 11.96 -7.50 8.11
CA ASN A 81 13.30 -8.04 8.28
C ASN A 81 14.20 -7.85 7.06
N LEU A 82 13.75 -7.13 6.04
CA LEU A 82 14.59 -6.78 4.90
C LEU A 82 15.71 -5.84 5.32
N SER A 83 16.80 -5.81 4.53
CA SER A 83 17.92 -4.93 4.82
C SER A 83 17.51 -3.47 4.81
N LYS A 84 18.29 -2.64 5.50
CA LYS A 84 18.05 -1.19 5.56
C LYS A 84 18.07 -0.58 4.17
N GLU A 85 18.99 -1.02 3.29
CA GLU A 85 19.12 -0.52 1.94
C GLU A 85 17.86 -0.81 1.11
N ILE A 86 17.31 -2.01 1.22
CA ILE A 86 16.09 -2.39 0.51
C ILE A 86 14.89 -1.60 1.04
N LYS A 87 14.79 -1.43 2.35
CA LYS A 87 13.71 -0.63 2.94
C LYS A 87 13.76 0.82 2.49
N GLU A 88 14.95 1.42 2.46
CA GLU A 88 15.13 2.79 1.97
C GLU A 88 14.74 2.91 0.50
N GLU A 89 15.09 1.92 -0.32
CA GLU A 89 14.70 1.88 -1.72
C GLU A 89 13.17 1.85 -1.86
N ILE A 90 12.50 1.04 -1.07
CA ILE A 90 11.03 0.96 -1.07
C ILE A 90 10.42 2.31 -0.69
N ILE A 91 10.92 2.93 0.38
CA ILE A 91 10.44 4.24 0.85
C ILE A 91 10.61 5.30 -0.23
N ASN A 92 11.75 5.31 -0.93
CA ASN A 92 12.06 6.33 -1.92
C ASN A 92 11.26 6.17 -3.22
N ASN A 93 10.83 4.95 -3.57
CA ASN A 93 10.15 4.67 -4.82
C ASN A 93 8.62 4.60 -4.70
N TYR A 94 8.10 4.43 -3.48
CA TYR A 94 6.67 4.24 -3.28
C TYR A 94 6.07 4.99 -2.10
#